data_8138aa129ec40d6df24faa77ba128923
#
_entry.id   8138aa129ec40d6df24faa77ba128923
#
_cell.length_a   1.000
_cell.length_b   1.000
_cell.length_c   1.000
_cell.angle_alpha   90.00
_cell.angle_beta   90.00
_cell.angle_gamma   90.00
#
_symmetry.space_group_name_H-M   'P 1'
#
loop_
_entity.id
_entity.type
_entity.pdbx_description
1 polymer ?
#
loop_
_entity_poly.entity_id
_entity_poly.type
_entity_poly.pdbx_seq_one_letter_code
_entity_poly.pdbx_strand_id
1 'polypeptide(L)'
;MRTTTGWQADGPTATLRRTPLRRRELRPDDLAVRIDYCGVCHSDLHALRAHDGATDRPLVPGHEFTGVVTETGPAVTRFRTGDRVAVGNIVDACDECPMCRAGQENFCHAFPTLTYVGTDRRDGSATLGGYAREYVVRDRFAHPLPAGLDPAAAAPLLCAGVTVWEPLHALGVGPGSRVGVAGLGGLGHLAVKMAVALGATTSVISRSPDKARDARRLGAHEFVLSTDPEQLAGTRERFDVLLDTLSVPHDLGPYLRLVALDGTLSLLGHLGPVTVETTDLLIGRKKLSSAGSGGLPATAAMLDFCAEKNITAEIELLPSAQVNEALDRLSRNDVRYRFVLDMSDLD
;
A
#
# COMPACT_ATOMS: atom_id res chain seq x y z
N MET A 1 -22.75 -1.68 -20.30
CA MET A 1 -22.46 -1.03 -19.00
C MET A 1 -22.98 -1.95 -17.91
N ARG A 2 -22.10 -2.37 -17.05
CA ARG A 2 -22.40 -3.22 -15.88
C ARG A 2 -22.87 -2.32 -14.72
N THR A 3 -23.74 -2.82 -13.88
CA THR A 3 -24.24 -2.09 -12.70
C THR A 3 -23.80 -2.79 -11.45
N THR A 4 -23.28 -2.06 -10.48
CA THR A 4 -22.88 -2.55 -9.17
C THR A 4 -23.25 -1.54 -8.09
N THR A 5 -23.06 -1.86 -6.83
CA THR A 5 -23.25 -0.96 -5.69
C THR A 5 -21.89 -0.60 -5.08
N GLY A 6 -21.73 0.63 -4.61
CA GLY A 6 -20.51 1.04 -3.93
C GLY A 6 -20.69 2.31 -3.08
N TRP A 7 -19.60 2.73 -2.47
CA TRP A 7 -19.51 3.90 -1.62
C TRP A 7 -18.85 5.06 -2.38
N GLN A 8 -19.62 6.10 -2.66
CA GLN A 8 -19.20 7.24 -3.49
C GLN A 8 -19.28 8.53 -2.69
N ALA A 9 -18.29 9.41 -2.91
CA ALA A 9 -18.33 10.81 -2.49
C ALA A 9 -18.82 11.70 -3.64
N ASP A 10 -19.81 12.53 -3.35
CA ASP A 10 -20.43 13.43 -4.31
C ASP A 10 -20.02 14.89 -4.03
N GLY A 11 -18.73 15.16 -3.79
CA GLY A 11 -18.21 16.50 -3.57
C GLY A 11 -17.38 16.65 -2.29
N PRO A 12 -17.06 17.88 -1.87
CA PRO A 12 -16.01 18.21 -0.92
C PRO A 12 -16.26 17.77 0.54
N THR A 13 -17.41 17.22 0.87
CA THR A 13 -17.76 16.86 2.27
C THR A 13 -17.21 15.51 2.72
N ALA A 14 -16.48 14.82 1.87
CA ALA A 14 -15.80 13.55 2.17
C ALA A 14 -16.68 12.42 2.77
N THR A 15 -17.98 12.58 2.86
CA THR A 15 -18.89 11.54 3.34
C THR A 15 -19.29 10.62 2.20
N LEU A 16 -18.96 9.36 2.34
CA LEU A 16 -19.30 8.33 1.37
C LEU A 16 -20.75 7.89 1.55
N ARG A 17 -21.46 7.75 0.43
CA ARG A 17 -22.86 7.28 0.39
C ARG A 17 -22.96 6.04 -0.46
N ARG A 18 -23.84 5.10 -0.05
CA ARG A 18 -24.15 3.92 -0.86
C ARG A 18 -24.87 4.36 -2.14
N THR A 19 -24.30 4.03 -3.30
CA THR A 19 -24.75 4.53 -4.59
C THR A 19 -24.66 3.42 -5.64
N PRO A 20 -25.65 3.30 -6.55
CA PRO A 20 -25.51 2.49 -7.76
C PRO A 20 -24.40 3.04 -8.65
N LEU A 21 -23.43 2.19 -9.01
CA LEU A 21 -22.29 2.55 -9.83
C LEU A 21 -22.37 1.87 -11.20
N ARG A 22 -21.79 2.52 -12.19
CA ARG A 22 -21.61 1.93 -13.52
C ARG A 22 -20.17 1.56 -13.74
N ARG A 23 -19.92 0.31 -14.16
CA ARG A 23 -18.66 -0.19 -14.64
C ARG A 23 -18.71 -0.38 -16.15
N ARG A 24 -17.56 -0.28 -16.81
CA ARG A 24 -17.46 -0.62 -18.24
C ARG A 24 -17.76 -2.10 -18.48
N GLU A 25 -18.12 -2.46 -19.69
CA GLU A 25 -18.16 -3.84 -20.12
C GLU A 25 -16.75 -4.46 -20.15
N LEU A 26 -16.68 -5.78 -20.08
CA LEU A 26 -15.42 -6.48 -20.23
C LEU A 26 -14.87 -6.32 -21.65
N ARG A 27 -13.61 -5.96 -21.72
CA ARG A 27 -12.82 -6.07 -22.94
C ARG A 27 -12.25 -7.49 -23.04
N PRO A 28 -11.67 -7.89 -24.18
CA PRO A 28 -11.18 -9.27 -24.37
C PRO A 28 -10.16 -9.70 -23.31
N ASP A 29 -9.37 -8.79 -22.75
CA ASP A 29 -8.31 -9.02 -21.78
C ASP A 29 -8.69 -8.63 -20.34
N ASP A 30 -9.99 -8.54 -20.02
CA ASP A 30 -10.50 -8.12 -18.72
C ASP A 30 -11.01 -9.27 -17.87
N LEU A 31 -11.03 -9.01 -16.56
CA LEU A 31 -11.73 -9.76 -15.54
C LEU A 31 -12.83 -8.88 -14.92
N ALA A 32 -13.99 -9.46 -14.65
CA ALA A 32 -14.89 -8.93 -13.63
C ALA A 32 -14.57 -9.63 -12.31
N VAL A 33 -14.35 -8.84 -11.27
CA VAL A 33 -14.01 -9.32 -9.93
C VAL A 33 -15.10 -8.86 -8.97
N ARG A 34 -15.78 -9.82 -8.34
CA ARG A 34 -16.58 -9.56 -7.15
C ARG A 34 -15.63 -9.30 -6.00
N ILE A 35 -15.69 -8.12 -5.41
CA ILE A 35 -14.82 -7.75 -4.28
C ILE A 35 -15.42 -8.32 -3.00
N ASP A 36 -14.63 -9.12 -2.28
CA ASP A 36 -15.02 -9.65 -0.98
C ASP A 36 -14.49 -8.77 0.15
N TYR A 37 -13.24 -8.28 0.06
CA TYR A 37 -12.60 -7.43 1.06
C TYR A 37 -11.82 -6.29 0.43
N CYS A 38 -11.91 -5.10 1.02
CA CYS A 38 -11.14 -3.93 0.60
C CYS A 38 -10.52 -3.23 1.81
N GLY A 39 -9.21 -3.02 1.78
CA GLY A 39 -8.51 -2.30 2.83
C GLY A 39 -8.77 -0.79 2.80
N VAL A 40 -8.53 -0.12 3.94
CA VAL A 40 -8.67 1.33 4.11
C VAL A 40 -7.30 1.95 4.35
N CYS A 41 -6.94 2.93 3.52
CA CYS A 41 -5.62 3.55 3.52
C CYS A 41 -5.70 5.07 3.74
N HIS A 42 -4.59 5.66 4.21
CA HIS A 42 -4.46 7.12 4.26
C HIS A 42 -4.56 7.78 2.88
N SER A 43 -4.20 7.06 1.80
CA SER A 43 -4.39 7.55 0.42
C SER A 43 -5.85 7.80 0.08
N ASP A 44 -6.78 6.99 0.62
CA ASP A 44 -8.21 7.20 0.45
C ASP A 44 -8.67 8.48 1.16
N LEU A 45 -8.17 8.74 2.38
CA LEU A 45 -8.41 9.99 3.10
C LEU A 45 -7.85 11.21 2.37
N HIS A 46 -6.64 11.09 1.81
CA HIS A 46 -6.02 12.18 1.06
C HIS A 46 -6.82 12.48 -0.21
N ALA A 47 -7.26 11.46 -0.94
CA ALA A 47 -8.07 11.63 -2.12
C ALA A 47 -9.43 12.29 -1.80
N LEU A 48 -10.08 11.87 -0.71
CA LEU A 48 -11.33 12.47 -0.26
C LEU A 48 -11.16 13.94 0.16
N ARG A 49 -10.07 14.29 0.85
CA ARG A 49 -9.77 15.67 1.25
C ARG A 49 -9.36 16.56 0.10
N ALA A 50 -8.68 16.01 -0.91
CA ALA A 50 -8.31 16.72 -2.13
C ALA A 50 -9.46 16.83 -3.14
N HIS A 51 -10.55 16.08 -2.90
CA HIS A 51 -11.75 16.12 -3.74
C HIS A 51 -12.60 17.34 -3.36
N ASP A 52 -12.12 18.50 -3.78
CA ASP A 52 -12.68 19.82 -3.45
C ASP A 52 -13.95 20.18 -4.23
N GLY A 53 -14.50 19.23 -5.00
CA GLY A 53 -15.65 19.46 -5.89
C GLY A 53 -15.30 20.26 -7.15
N ALA A 54 -14.03 20.57 -7.38
CA ALA A 54 -13.57 21.24 -8.60
C ALA A 54 -13.68 20.34 -9.85
N THR A 55 -13.89 19.05 -9.64
CA THR A 55 -14.17 18.09 -10.71
C THR A 55 -15.57 17.51 -10.52
N ASP A 56 -16.43 17.59 -11.55
CA ASP A 56 -17.73 16.91 -11.61
C ASP A 56 -17.61 15.37 -11.65
N ARG A 57 -16.44 14.83 -11.32
CA ARG A 57 -16.17 13.38 -11.37
C ARG A 57 -16.46 12.76 -10.02
N PRO A 58 -17.30 11.71 -9.96
CA PRO A 58 -17.55 10.99 -8.72
C PRO A 58 -16.26 10.32 -8.22
N LEU A 59 -16.05 10.29 -6.90
CA LEU A 59 -14.95 9.60 -6.28
C LEU A 59 -15.46 8.35 -5.55
N VAL A 60 -14.98 7.18 -5.97
CA VAL A 60 -15.09 5.91 -5.25
C VAL A 60 -13.68 5.49 -4.86
N PRO A 61 -13.30 5.54 -3.57
CA PRO A 61 -11.98 5.11 -3.11
C PRO A 61 -11.81 3.59 -3.11
N GLY A 62 -10.68 3.12 -2.52
CA GLY A 62 -10.34 1.71 -2.38
C GLY A 62 -9.41 1.22 -3.49
N HIS A 63 -8.20 0.75 -3.11
CA HIS A 63 -7.14 0.38 -4.05
C HIS A 63 -6.30 -0.81 -3.57
N GLU A 64 -6.81 -1.56 -2.62
CA GLU A 64 -6.16 -2.73 -2.05
C GLU A 64 -7.25 -3.74 -1.70
N PHE A 65 -7.60 -4.60 -2.66
CA PHE A 65 -8.74 -5.50 -2.45
C PHE A 65 -8.48 -6.93 -2.91
N THR A 66 -9.24 -7.85 -2.33
CA THR A 66 -9.30 -9.24 -2.71
C THR A 66 -10.72 -9.61 -3.09
N GLY A 67 -10.86 -10.60 -3.95
CA GLY A 67 -12.16 -11.04 -4.42
C GLY A 67 -12.10 -12.29 -5.29
N VAL A 68 -13.18 -12.53 -5.98
CA VAL A 68 -13.37 -13.72 -6.83
C VAL A 68 -13.70 -13.28 -8.25
N VAL A 69 -13.04 -13.87 -9.24
CA VAL A 69 -13.35 -13.68 -10.66
C VAL A 69 -14.75 -14.23 -10.95
N THR A 70 -15.63 -13.37 -11.43
CA THR A 70 -17.02 -13.75 -11.79
C THR A 70 -17.19 -13.94 -13.29
N GLU A 71 -16.37 -13.27 -14.11
CA GLU A 71 -16.41 -13.34 -15.57
C GLU A 71 -15.05 -13.01 -16.15
N THR A 72 -14.70 -13.61 -17.30
CA THR A 72 -13.46 -13.34 -18.02
C THR A 72 -13.73 -12.97 -19.46
N GLY A 73 -12.95 -12.01 -19.99
CA GLY A 73 -12.93 -11.71 -21.41
C GLY A 73 -12.37 -12.87 -22.22
N PRO A 74 -12.70 -12.98 -23.51
CA PRO A 74 -12.36 -14.16 -24.35
C PRO A 74 -10.85 -14.33 -24.63
N ALA A 75 -10.01 -13.33 -24.39
CA ALA A 75 -8.57 -13.43 -24.53
C ALA A 75 -7.85 -13.77 -23.22
N VAL A 76 -8.56 -13.83 -22.09
CA VAL A 76 -7.98 -14.18 -20.80
C VAL A 76 -7.63 -15.66 -20.75
N THR A 77 -6.38 -15.97 -20.41
CA THR A 77 -5.88 -17.36 -20.28
C THR A 77 -5.33 -17.66 -18.89
N ARG A 78 -5.05 -16.62 -18.09
CA ARG A 78 -4.42 -16.75 -16.77
C ARG A 78 -5.41 -17.04 -15.64
N PHE A 79 -6.68 -16.75 -15.86
CA PHE A 79 -7.74 -16.84 -14.85
C PHE A 79 -9.00 -17.47 -15.42
N ARG A 80 -9.79 -18.02 -14.53
CA ARG A 80 -11.13 -18.54 -14.80
C ARG A 80 -12.11 -18.07 -13.74
N THR A 81 -13.39 -18.11 -14.03
CA THR A 81 -14.45 -17.87 -13.04
C THR A 81 -14.27 -18.77 -11.81
N GLY A 82 -14.35 -18.16 -10.63
CA GLY A 82 -14.13 -18.81 -9.33
C GLY A 82 -12.72 -18.63 -8.76
N ASP A 83 -11.75 -18.18 -9.55
CA ASP A 83 -10.40 -17.95 -9.05
C ASP A 83 -10.38 -16.77 -8.06
N ARG A 84 -9.63 -16.92 -6.97
CA ARG A 84 -9.39 -15.84 -6.01
C ARG A 84 -8.26 -14.95 -6.50
N VAL A 85 -8.49 -13.65 -6.44
CA VAL A 85 -7.54 -12.65 -6.93
C VAL A 85 -7.36 -11.51 -5.94
N ALA A 86 -6.23 -10.82 -6.08
CA ALA A 86 -5.90 -9.60 -5.39
C ALA A 86 -5.56 -8.50 -6.41
N VAL A 87 -6.03 -7.28 -6.17
CA VAL A 87 -5.81 -6.12 -7.04
C VAL A 87 -5.32 -4.95 -6.20
N GLY A 88 -4.26 -4.30 -6.68
CA GLY A 88 -3.63 -3.18 -6.01
C GLY A 88 -4.01 -1.81 -6.59
N ASN A 89 -3.17 -0.84 -6.31
CA ASN A 89 -3.42 0.56 -6.69
C ASN A 89 -3.17 0.87 -8.17
N ILE A 90 -2.54 -0.03 -8.93
CA ILE A 90 -2.26 0.11 -10.36
C ILE A 90 -3.08 -0.91 -11.14
N VAL A 91 -3.85 -0.44 -12.12
CA VAL A 91 -4.77 -1.27 -12.91
C VAL A 91 -4.52 -1.18 -14.41
N ASP A 92 -3.62 -0.29 -14.85
CA ASP A 92 -3.12 -0.22 -16.22
C ASP A 92 -1.80 0.56 -16.30
N ALA A 93 -1.02 0.33 -17.36
CA ALA A 93 0.20 1.05 -17.70
C ALA A 93 0.37 1.10 -19.22
N CYS A 94 1.38 1.83 -19.74
CA CYS A 94 1.56 1.96 -21.18
C CYS A 94 2.12 0.70 -21.87
N ASP A 95 2.69 -0.23 -21.13
CA ASP A 95 3.27 -1.52 -21.57
C ASP A 95 4.51 -1.40 -22.48
N GLU A 96 4.87 -0.20 -22.97
CA GLU A 96 5.89 0.00 -23.99
C GLU A 96 7.14 0.77 -23.54
N CYS A 97 7.04 1.56 -22.45
CA CYS A 97 8.20 2.30 -21.95
C CYS A 97 9.24 1.38 -21.30
N PRO A 98 10.51 1.83 -21.14
CA PRO A 98 11.54 1.02 -20.51
C PRO A 98 11.16 0.50 -19.13
N MET A 99 10.43 1.29 -18.34
CA MET A 99 9.99 0.88 -16.99
C MET A 99 8.99 -0.29 -17.06
N CYS A 100 7.95 -0.19 -17.91
CA CYS A 100 6.99 -1.27 -18.09
C CYS A 100 7.64 -2.55 -18.63
N ARG A 101 8.58 -2.43 -19.57
CA ARG A 101 9.33 -3.58 -20.11
C ARG A 101 10.24 -4.24 -19.07
N ALA A 102 10.67 -3.48 -18.06
CA ALA A 102 11.44 -3.98 -16.93
C ALA A 102 10.57 -4.55 -15.79
N GLY A 103 9.23 -4.59 -15.94
CA GLY A 103 8.32 -5.01 -14.88
C GLY A 103 8.20 -4.00 -13.74
N GLN A 104 8.44 -2.73 -14.03
CA GLN A 104 8.38 -1.60 -13.11
C GLN A 104 7.23 -0.67 -13.51
N GLU A 105 6.03 -1.21 -13.62
CA GLU A 105 4.85 -0.49 -14.09
C GLU A 105 4.48 0.70 -13.18
N ASN A 106 4.83 0.61 -11.89
CA ASN A 106 4.70 1.69 -10.92
C ASN A 106 5.51 2.95 -11.28
N PHE A 107 6.56 2.81 -12.09
CA PHE A 107 7.38 3.90 -12.61
C PHE A 107 7.10 4.18 -14.10
N CYS A 108 5.95 3.80 -14.62
CA CYS A 108 5.57 4.03 -16.01
C CYS A 108 5.76 5.51 -16.41
N HIS A 109 6.50 5.77 -17.53
CA HIS A 109 6.77 7.13 -17.99
C HIS A 109 5.51 7.93 -18.35
N ALA A 110 4.42 7.23 -18.75
CA ALA A 110 3.12 7.84 -19.03
C ALA A 110 2.24 7.88 -17.77
N PHE A 111 2.81 7.74 -16.61
CA PHE A 111 2.16 7.53 -15.31
C PHE A 111 1.22 6.30 -15.32
N PRO A 112 1.23 5.42 -14.33
CA PRO A 112 0.32 4.27 -14.30
C PRO A 112 -1.14 4.71 -14.10
N THR A 113 -2.08 3.94 -14.61
CA THR A 113 -3.51 4.15 -14.30
C THR A 113 -3.80 3.60 -12.91
N LEU A 114 -4.25 4.47 -12.04
CA LEU A 114 -4.61 4.11 -10.68
C LEU A 114 -6.02 3.51 -10.60
N THR A 115 -6.26 2.71 -9.58
CA THR A 115 -7.54 2.04 -9.32
C THR A 115 -8.70 3.02 -9.15
N TYR A 116 -8.42 4.21 -8.62
CA TYR A 116 -9.32 5.38 -8.60
C TYR A 116 -8.50 6.66 -8.83
N VAL A 117 -9.18 7.79 -9.09
CA VAL A 117 -8.53 9.07 -9.48
C VAL A 117 -7.64 8.92 -10.73
N GLY A 118 -7.80 7.84 -11.45
CA GLY A 118 -7.13 7.57 -12.71
C GLY A 118 -8.03 7.83 -13.92
N THR A 119 -7.44 7.67 -15.10
CA THR A 119 -8.16 7.74 -16.38
C THR A 119 -7.86 6.47 -17.17
N ASP A 120 -8.89 5.75 -17.58
CA ASP A 120 -8.75 4.58 -18.44
C ASP A 120 -8.07 4.97 -19.77
N ARG A 121 -7.02 4.25 -20.13
CA ARG A 121 -6.17 4.59 -21.29
C ARG A 121 -6.86 4.34 -22.64
N ARG A 122 -7.91 3.53 -22.66
CA ARG A 122 -8.58 3.12 -23.91
C ARG A 122 -9.82 3.93 -24.22
N ASP A 123 -10.59 4.38 -23.21
CA ASP A 123 -11.83 5.12 -23.42
C ASP A 123 -11.91 6.49 -22.72
N GLY A 124 -10.89 6.83 -21.93
CA GLY A 124 -10.82 8.12 -21.23
C GLY A 124 -11.76 8.27 -20.04
N SER A 125 -12.46 7.20 -19.63
CA SER A 125 -13.34 7.23 -18.47
C SER A 125 -12.53 7.32 -17.16
N ALA A 126 -13.14 7.92 -16.12
CA ALA A 126 -12.56 7.95 -14.80
C ALA A 126 -12.55 6.54 -14.18
N THR A 127 -11.46 6.15 -13.53
CA THR A 127 -11.42 4.95 -12.72
C THR A 127 -12.12 5.17 -11.38
N LEU A 128 -12.89 4.20 -10.94
CA LEU A 128 -13.62 4.18 -9.68
C LEU A 128 -13.12 2.97 -8.86
N GLY A 129 -12.77 3.20 -7.60
CA GLY A 129 -12.07 2.24 -6.75
C GLY A 129 -12.87 1.04 -6.25
N GLY A 130 -12.25 0.34 -5.32
CA GLY A 130 -12.71 -0.94 -4.78
C GLY A 130 -13.71 -0.83 -3.63
N TYR A 131 -14.12 0.37 -3.19
CA TYR A 131 -15.25 0.48 -2.26
C TYR A 131 -16.57 0.23 -2.99
N ALA A 132 -16.62 -0.89 -3.67
CA ALA A 132 -17.75 -1.35 -4.49
C ALA A 132 -17.81 -2.87 -4.51
N ARG A 133 -18.95 -3.43 -4.90
CA ARG A 133 -19.12 -4.88 -4.95
C ARG A 133 -18.44 -5.52 -6.16
N GLU A 134 -18.27 -4.77 -7.25
CA GLU A 134 -17.61 -5.29 -8.47
C GLU A 134 -16.53 -4.31 -8.96
N TYR A 135 -15.46 -4.87 -9.50
CA TYR A 135 -14.43 -4.15 -10.24
C TYR A 135 -14.13 -4.84 -11.58
N VAL A 136 -13.86 -4.06 -12.63
CA VAL A 136 -13.40 -4.58 -13.94
C VAL A 136 -11.95 -4.17 -14.15
N VAL A 137 -11.05 -5.13 -14.31
CA VAL A 137 -9.61 -4.92 -14.40
C VAL A 137 -9.01 -5.75 -15.54
N ARG A 138 -7.96 -5.26 -16.17
CA ARG A 138 -7.15 -6.10 -17.08
C ARG A 138 -6.55 -7.27 -16.31
N ASP A 139 -6.61 -8.47 -16.89
CA ASP A 139 -6.11 -9.72 -16.27
C ASP A 139 -4.66 -9.59 -15.79
N ARG A 140 -3.84 -8.87 -16.55
CA ARG A 140 -2.44 -8.60 -16.25
C ARG A 140 -2.24 -7.91 -14.89
N PHE A 141 -3.16 -7.05 -14.46
CA PHE A 141 -3.08 -6.27 -13.20
C PHE A 141 -3.84 -6.91 -12.04
N ALA A 142 -4.35 -8.12 -12.24
CA ALA A 142 -4.83 -8.98 -11.17
C ALA A 142 -3.75 -10.02 -10.81
N HIS A 143 -3.59 -10.29 -9.53
CA HIS A 143 -2.66 -11.30 -9.02
C HIS A 143 -3.45 -12.49 -8.47
N PRO A 144 -3.06 -13.74 -8.75
CA PRO A 144 -3.61 -14.87 -8.01
C PRO A 144 -3.41 -14.66 -6.51
N LEU A 145 -4.46 -14.85 -5.73
CA LEU A 145 -4.32 -14.83 -4.27
C LEU A 145 -3.83 -16.20 -3.80
N PRO A 146 -2.62 -16.31 -3.21
CA PRO A 146 -2.12 -17.57 -2.70
C PRO A 146 -3.04 -18.21 -1.67
N ALA A 147 -3.29 -19.52 -1.79
CA ALA A 147 -4.26 -20.25 -0.98
C ALA A 147 -3.99 -20.23 0.54
N GLY A 148 -2.74 -19.98 0.94
CA GLY A 148 -2.34 -19.88 2.34
C GLY A 148 -2.65 -18.54 3.02
N LEU A 149 -3.07 -17.52 2.25
CA LEU A 149 -3.36 -16.20 2.78
C LEU A 149 -4.86 -16.04 3.09
N ASP A 150 -5.18 -15.53 4.27
CA ASP A 150 -6.53 -15.05 4.59
C ASP A 150 -6.87 -13.85 3.69
N PRO A 151 -7.96 -13.89 2.91
CA PRO A 151 -8.28 -12.87 1.93
C PRO A 151 -8.47 -11.47 2.54
N ALA A 152 -9.08 -11.37 3.73
CA ALA A 152 -9.28 -10.09 4.39
C ALA A 152 -7.93 -9.48 4.84
N ALA A 153 -7.09 -10.28 5.49
CA ALA A 153 -5.80 -9.83 5.97
C ALA A 153 -4.75 -9.65 4.85
N ALA A 154 -4.99 -10.22 3.66
CA ALA A 154 -4.16 -10.04 2.48
C ALA A 154 -4.47 -8.75 1.70
N ALA A 155 -5.69 -8.21 1.79
CA ALA A 155 -6.05 -7.00 1.05
C ALA A 155 -5.05 -5.85 1.27
N PRO A 156 -4.62 -5.50 2.50
CA PRO A 156 -3.64 -4.43 2.71
C PRO A 156 -2.23 -4.72 2.17
N LEU A 157 -1.92 -5.96 1.81
CA LEU A 157 -0.64 -6.30 1.19
C LEU A 157 -0.49 -5.63 -0.19
N LEU A 158 -1.59 -5.38 -0.88
CA LEU A 158 -1.61 -4.81 -2.22
C LEU A 158 -1.29 -3.29 -2.26
N CYS A 159 -1.22 -2.65 -1.10
CA CYS A 159 -0.77 -1.27 -0.94
C CYS A 159 0.39 -1.19 0.07
N ALA A 160 0.08 -1.34 1.37
CA ALA A 160 1.09 -1.22 2.43
C ALA A 160 2.17 -2.31 2.33
N GLY A 161 1.78 -3.55 1.98
CA GLY A 161 2.72 -4.66 1.82
C GLY A 161 3.72 -4.40 0.70
N VAL A 162 3.24 -4.15 -0.51
CA VAL A 162 4.10 -3.93 -1.67
C VAL A 162 4.96 -2.66 -1.54
N THR A 163 4.43 -1.62 -0.89
CA THR A 163 5.16 -0.37 -0.64
C THR A 163 6.39 -0.58 0.26
N VAL A 164 6.32 -1.45 1.26
CA VAL A 164 7.47 -1.76 2.12
C VAL A 164 8.34 -2.87 1.55
N TRP A 165 7.76 -3.79 0.78
CA TRP A 165 8.49 -4.86 0.10
C TRP A 165 9.45 -4.34 -0.96
N GLU A 166 9.00 -3.39 -1.76
CA GLU A 166 9.76 -2.86 -2.90
C GLU A 166 11.16 -2.38 -2.48
N PRO A 167 11.33 -1.44 -1.54
CA PRO A 167 12.65 -1.01 -1.11
C PRO A 167 13.45 -2.10 -0.37
N LEU A 168 12.82 -2.98 0.41
CA LEU A 168 13.50 -4.09 1.05
C LEU A 168 14.11 -5.03 0.01
N HIS A 169 13.35 -5.35 -1.03
CA HIS A 169 13.79 -6.22 -2.12
C HIS A 169 14.82 -5.54 -3.03
N ALA A 170 14.55 -4.31 -3.47
CA ALA A 170 15.43 -3.56 -4.37
C ALA A 170 16.79 -3.23 -3.74
N LEU A 171 16.85 -3.07 -2.42
CA LEU A 171 18.08 -2.81 -1.67
C LEU A 171 18.76 -4.10 -1.19
N GLY A 172 18.24 -5.28 -1.55
CA GLY A 172 18.85 -6.57 -1.23
C GLY A 172 18.87 -6.89 0.26
N VAL A 173 17.84 -6.47 1.01
CA VAL A 173 17.74 -6.78 2.45
C VAL A 173 17.66 -8.27 2.68
N GLY A 174 18.51 -8.77 3.59
CA GLY A 174 18.59 -10.18 3.93
C GLY A 174 19.38 -10.41 5.22
N PRO A 175 19.86 -11.65 5.47
CA PRO A 175 20.67 -11.98 6.63
C PRO A 175 21.91 -11.06 6.74
N GLY A 176 22.12 -10.49 7.92
CA GLY A 176 23.20 -9.52 8.17
C GLY A 176 22.84 -8.06 7.92
N SER A 177 21.73 -7.76 7.23
CA SER A 177 21.26 -6.40 7.07
C SER A 177 20.69 -5.84 8.39
N ARG A 178 20.91 -4.55 8.64
CA ARG A 178 20.37 -3.82 9.79
C ARG A 178 19.31 -2.85 9.29
N VAL A 179 18.06 -3.14 9.61
CA VAL A 179 16.90 -2.36 9.13
C VAL A 179 16.28 -1.56 10.28
N GLY A 180 16.16 -0.27 10.08
CA GLY A 180 15.35 0.61 10.92
C GLY A 180 13.97 0.83 10.31
N VAL A 181 12.93 0.87 11.15
CA VAL A 181 11.57 1.23 10.74
C VAL A 181 11.11 2.40 11.58
N ALA A 182 11.03 3.59 10.97
CA ALA A 182 10.50 4.78 11.60
C ALA A 182 8.96 4.81 11.48
N GLY A 183 8.31 4.74 12.64
CA GLY A 183 6.86 4.60 12.74
C GLY A 183 6.38 3.14 12.81
N LEU A 184 5.38 2.90 13.66
CA LEU A 184 4.72 1.60 13.80
C LEU A 184 3.21 1.80 13.60
N GLY A 185 2.81 1.87 12.36
CA GLY A 185 1.45 2.01 11.88
C GLY A 185 1.13 1.00 10.77
N GLY A 186 0.22 1.38 9.86
CA GLY A 186 -0.22 0.51 8.77
C GLY A 186 0.86 0.01 7.82
N LEU A 187 1.90 0.83 7.53
CA LEU A 187 3.10 0.40 6.79
C LEU A 187 4.12 -0.26 7.73
N GLY A 188 4.43 0.40 8.83
CA GLY A 188 5.54 -0.02 9.71
C GLY A 188 5.38 -1.42 10.28
N HIS A 189 4.17 -1.88 10.62
CA HIS A 189 3.99 -3.23 11.14
C HIS A 189 4.32 -4.31 10.10
N LEU A 190 3.98 -4.09 8.81
CA LEU A 190 4.36 -4.98 7.70
C LEU A 190 5.85 -4.89 7.39
N ALA A 191 6.43 -3.67 7.45
CA ALA A 191 7.87 -3.48 7.28
C ALA A 191 8.67 -4.30 8.30
N VAL A 192 8.26 -4.28 9.57
CA VAL A 192 8.90 -5.10 10.62
C VAL A 192 8.77 -6.59 10.31
N LYS A 193 7.54 -7.07 10.04
CA LYS A 193 7.30 -8.50 9.74
C LYS A 193 8.13 -8.97 8.55
N MET A 194 8.16 -8.21 7.45
CA MET A 194 8.90 -8.59 6.24
C MET A 194 10.42 -8.52 6.44
N ALA A 195 10.95 -7.45 7.07
CA ALA A 195 12.39 -7.33 7.32
C ALA A 195 12.88 -8.46 8.23
N VAL A 196 12.17 -8.81 9.28
CA VAL A 196 12.47 -9.94 10.16
C VAL A 196 12.44 -11.27 9.40
N ALA A 197 11.41 -11.49 8.58
CA ALA A 197 11.29 -12.72 7.78
C ALA A 197 12.36 -12.86 6.69
N LEU A 198 12.91 -11.73 6.21
CA LEU A 198 14.08 -11.69 5.33
C LEU A 198 15.40 -12.00 6.08
N GLY A 199 15.38 -12.11 7.41
CA GLY A 199 16.55 -12.40 8.24
C GLY A 199 17.35 -11.16 8.67
N ALA A 200 16.80 -9.96 8.52
CA ALA A 200 17.45 -8.73 8.93
C ALA A 200 17.33 -8.49 10.45
N THR A 201 18.35 -7.87 11.04
CA THR A 201 18.25 -7.30 12.39
C THR A 201 17.41 -6.03 12.31
N THR A 202 16.21 -6.07 12.88
CA THR A 202 15.18 -5.03 12.70
C THR A 202 14.97 -4.25 13.98
N SER A 203 15.03 -2.92 13.90
CA SER A 203 14.74 -2.00 15.00
C SER A 203 13.55 -1.09 14.64
N VAL A 204 12.67 -0.84 15.59
CA VAL A 204 11.56 0.13 15.45
C VAL A 204 11.94 1.45 16.12
N ILE A 205 11.77 2.55 15.42
CA ILE A 205 11.94 3.91 15.94
C ILE A 205 10.56 4.55 16.08
N SER A 206 10.15 4.93 17.27
CA SER A 206 8.83 5.52 17.52
C SER A 206 8.85 6.53 18.67
N ARG A 207 8.00 7.54 18.57
CA ARG A 207 7.78 8.52 19.66
C ARG A 207 6.90 8.02 20.81
N SER A 208 6.20 6.89 20.61
CA SER A 208 5.20 6.36 21.53
C SER A 208 5.75 5.13 22.25
N PRO A 209 6.10 5.21 23.55
CA PRO A 209 6.73 4.11 24.28
C PRO A 209 5.81 2.89 24.44
N ASP A 210 4.50 3.08 24.43
CA ASP A 210 3.50 1.99 24.48
C ASP A 210 3.59 1.04 23.28
N LYS A 211 4.18 1.47 22.17
CA LYS A 211 4.43 0.63 20.97
C LYS A 211 5.59 -0.35 21.14
N ALA A 212 6.40 -0.25 22.18
CA ALA A 212 7.55 -1.14 22.39
C ALA A 212 7.14 -2.61 22.53
N ARG A 213 6.01 -2.90 23.19
CA ARG A 213 5.47 -4.26 23.32
C ARG A 213 5.03 -4.80 21.98
N ASP A 214 4.33 -3.99 21.18
CA ASP A 214 3.88 -4.39 19.86
C ASP A 214 5.04 -4.61 18.89
N ALA A 215 6.06 -3.75 18.93
CA ALA A 215 7.28 -3.92 18.12
C ALA A 215 7.93 -5.29 18.37
N ARG A 216 8.10 -5.68 19.66
CA ARG A 216 8.65 -6.99 20.01
C ARG A 216 7.76 -8.15 19.57
N ARG A 217 6.44 -8.02 19.72
CA ARG A 217 5.47 -9.04 19.29
C ARG A 217 5.50 -9.26 17.78
N LEU A 218 5.76 -8.21 17.00
CA LEU A 218 5.93 -8.26 15.56
C LEU A 218 7.29 -8.82 15.12
N GLY A 219 8.21 -9.06 16.06
CA GLY A 219 9.49 -9.66 15.82
C GLY A 219 10.66 -8.66 15.80
N ALA A 220 10.44 -7.37 16.05
CA ALA A 220 11.54 -6.41 16.13
C ALA A 220 12.53 -6.78 17.24
N HIS A 221 13.79 -6.71 16.92
CA HIS A 221 14.90 -7.03 17.83
C HIS A 221 15.10 -5.92 18.85
N GLU A 222 14.77 -4.68 18.48
CA GLU A 222 15.01 -3.50 19.30
C GLU A 222 13.93 -2.44 19.09
N PHE A 223 13.74 -1.61 20.11
CA PHE A 223 12.86 -0.45 20.07
C PHE A 223 13.65 0.78 20.54
N VAL A 224 13.62 1.84 19.75
CA VAL A 224 14.28 3.12 20.01
C VAL A 224 13.21 4.18 20.20
N LEU A 225 13.22 4.85 21.34
CA LEU A 225 12.31 5.96 21.62
C LEU A 225 12.85 7.22 20.94
N SER A 226 12.17 7.70 19.90
CA SER A 226 12.64 8.85 19.11
C SER A 226 12.55 10.21 19.85
N THR A 227 11.86 10.24 20.98
CA THR A 227 11.82 11.41 21.88
C THR A 227 12.92 11.40 22.95
N ASP A 228 13.74 10.37 22.99
CA ASP A 228 14.87 10.23 23.88
C ASP A 228 16.18 10.51 23.11
N PRO A 229 16.86 11.65 23.38
CA PRO A 229 18.07 12.01 22.64
C PRO A 229 19.23 11.05 22.87
N GLU A 230 19.33 10.39 24.04
CA GLU A 230 20.41 9.45 24.36
C GLU A 230 20.23 8.15 23.55
N GLN A 231 19.00 7.64 23.44
CA GLN A 231 18.70 6.47 22.62
C GLN A 231 18.98 6.74 21.14
N LEU A 232 18.56 7.92 20.61
CA LEU A 232 18.88 8.31 19.25
C LEU A 232 20.39 8.43 19.01
N ALA A 233 21.12 9.05 19.94
CA ALA A 233 22.56 9.21 19.85
C ALA A 233 23.27 7.84 19.86
N GLY A 234 22.82 6.90 20.69
CA GLY A 234 23.33 5.52 20.74
C GLY A 234 23.02 4.66 19.51
N THR A 235 22.14 5.19 18.62
CA THR A 235 21.69 4.48 17.40
C THR A 235 22.29 5.08 16.12
N ARG A 236 23.19 6.08 16.22
CA ARG A 236 23.82 6.72 15.06
C ARG A 236 24.54 5.74 14.15
N GLU A 237 24.46 5.99 12.83
CA GLU A 237 25.17 5.27 11.77
C GLU A 237 24.98 3.74 11.83
N ARG A 238 23.79 3.32 12.23
CA ARG A 238 23.51 1.92 12.53
C ARG A 238 22.83 1.18 11.39
N PHE A 239 21.90 1.83 10.65
CA PHE A 239 21.02 1.15 9.71
C PHE A 239 21.56 1.19 8.29
N ASP A 240 21.63 0.01 7.65
CA ASP A 240 21.93 -0.10 6.23
C ASP A 240 20.73 0.38 5.40
N VAL A 241 19.52 0.13 5.89
CA VAL A 241 18.25 0.63 5.35
C VAL A 241 17.38 1.16 6.48
N LEU A 242 16.90 2.38 6.34
CA LEU A 242 15.91 2.98 7.24
C LEU A 242 14.63 3.28 6.44
N LEU A 243 13.56 2.59 6.76
CA LEU A 243 12.24 2.81 6.17
C LEU A 243 11.49 3.87 6.97
N ASP A 244 11.20 5.00 6.35
CA ASP A 244 10.41 6.05 6.95
C ASP A 244 8.93 5.89 6.55
N THR A 245 8.13 5.44 7.49
CA THR A 245 6.70 5.18 7.32
C THR A 245 5.81 6.27 7.94
N LEU A 246 6.41 7.41 8.31
CA LEU A 246 5.68 8.53 8.90
C LEU A 246 4.89 9.28 7.82
N SER A 247 3.59 9.45 8.02
CA SER A 247 2.67 10.05 7.03
C SER A 247 2.54 11.57 7.11
N VAL A 248 3.32 12.23 7.96
CA VAL A 248 3.28 13.68 8.18
C VAL A 248 4.64 14.30 7.89
N PRO A 249 4.70 15.58 7.46
CA PRO A 249 5.96 16.30 7.35
C PRO A 249 6.74 16.31 8.67
N HIS A 250 8.04 16.03 8.62
CA HIS A 250 8.93 16.03 9.78
C HIS A 250 10.38 16.28 9.34
N ASP A 251 11.24 16.58 10.30
CA ASP A 251 12.68 16.75 10.06
C ASP A 251 13.34 15.39 9.78
N LEU A 252 13.99 15.28 8.63
CA LEU A 252 14.69 14.07 8.20
C LEU A 252 16.12 13.98 8.77
N GLY A 253 16.70 15.09 9.25
CA GLY A 253 18.07 15.12 9.78
C GLY A 253 18.32 14.10 10.89
N PRO A 254 17.48 14.02 11.94
CA PRO A 254 17.60 12.99 12.97
C PRO A 254 17.65 11.56 12.40
N TYR A 255 16.81 11.25 11.41
CA TYR A 255 16.73 9.92 10.79
C TYR A 255 17.92 9.63 9.88
N LEU A 256 18.38 10.60 9.09
CA LEU A 256 19.58 10.48 8.26
C LEU A 256 20.83 10.18 9.10
N ARG A 257 20.91 10.75 10.32
CA ARG A 257 22.01 10.44 11.23
C ARG A 257 22.03 9.01 11.76
N LEU A 258 20.91 8.27 11.69
CA LEU A 258 20.82 6.85 12.06
C LEU A 258 21.27 5.93 10.94
N VAL A 259 21.30 6.41 9.68
CA VAL A 259 21.72 5.65 8.52
C VAL A 259 23.23 5.47 8.50
N ALA A 260 23.70 4.24 8.24
CA ALA A 260 25.10 3.88 8.19
C ALA A 260 25.81 4.41 6.93
N LEU A 261 27.13 4.20 6.87
CA LEU A 261 27.92 4.45 5.66
C LEU A 261 27.32 3.71 4.45
N ASP A 262 27.10 4.43 3.35
CA ASP A 262 26.48 3.95 2.10
C ASP A 262 25.02 3.49 2.23
N GLY A 263 24.41 3.63 3.41
CA GLY A 263 23.04 3.22 3.67
C GLY A 263 21.99 4.15 3.01
N THR A 264 20.76 3.73 3.10
CA THR A 264 19.61 4.40 2.45
C THR A 264 18.51 4.73 3.46
N LEU A 265 18.05 6.00 3.45
CA LEU A 265 16.75 6.40 4.01
C LEU A 265 15.71 6.32 2.91
N SER A 266 14.69 5.50 3.06
CA SER A 266 13.61 5.34 2.08
C SER A 266 12.30 5.94 2.64
N LEU A 267 11.77 6.97 1.95
CA LEU A 267 10.54 7.68 2.33
C LEU A 267 9.33 6.96 1.76
N LEU A 268 8.46 6.46 2.61
CA LEU A 268 7.29 5.65 2.22
C LEU A 268 5.96 6.27 2.68
N GLY A 269 6.00 7.02 3.78
CA GLY A 269 4.78 7.49 4.44
C GLY A 269 4.31 8.87 3.99
N HIS A 270 5.23 9.75 3.57
CA HIS A 270 4.94 11.12 3.16
C HIS A 270 5.32 11.36 1.71
N LEU A 271 4.36 11.84 0.91
CA LEU A 271 4.52 12.10 -0.53
C LEU A 271 4.58 13.61 -0.87
N GLY A 272 4.87 14.45 0.12
CA GLY A 272 4.98 15.90 -0.05
C GLY A 272 6.43 16.38 -0.17
N PRO A 273 6.65 17.69 -0.25
CA PRO A 273 7.98 18.29 -0.24
C PRO A 273 8.74 17.94 1.04
N VAL A 274 10.04 17.67 0.89
CA VAL A 274 10.96 17.41 1.99
C VAL A 274 12.17 18.33 1.87
N THR A 275 12.75 18.73 3.03
CA THR A 275 14.00 19.50 3.08
C THR A 275 15.08 18.62 3.70
N VAL A 276 16.26 18.62 3.12
CA VAL A 276 17.42 17.86 3.58
C VAL A 276 18.66 18.73 3.54
N GLU A 277 19.40 18.76 4.64
CA GLU A 277 20.74 19.34 4.66
C GLU A 277 21.70 18.41 3.93
N THR A 278 22.39 18.91 2.90
CA THR A 278 23.31 18.08 2.12
C THR A 278 24.46 17.49 2.92
N THR A 279 24.83 18.13 4.04
CA THR A 279 25.83 17.60 4.97
C THR A 279 25.39 16.31 5.65
N ASP A 280 24.09 16.13 5.92
CA ASP A 280 23.55 14.89 6.49
C ASP A 280 23.64 13.70 5.48
N LEU A 281 23.65 13.98 4.19
CA LEU A 281 23.90 12.98 3.14
C LEU A 281 25.41 12.76 2.91
N LEU A 282 26.19 13.84 2.91
CA LEU A 282 27.64 13.80 2.64
C LEU A 282 28.37 12.93 3.68
N ILE A 283 28.06 13.13 4.97
CA ILE A 283 28.66 12.36 6.05
C ILE A 283 28.11 10.94 6.02
N GLY A 284 28.94 9.99 5.54
CA GLY A 284 28.56 8.59 5.38
C GLY A 284 28.05 8.23 3.96
N ARG A 285 28.13 9.12 2.95
CA ARG A 285 27.68 8.88 1.55
C ARG A 285 26.27 8.29 1.49
N LYS A 286 25.37 8.82 2.31
CA LYS A 286 24.03 8.30 2.50
C LYS A 286 23.14 8.58 1.29
N LYS A 287 22.16 7.75 1.08
CA LYS A 287 21.20 7.88 -0.01
C LYS A 287 19.82 8.23 0.55
N LEU A 288 19.12 9.08 -0.17
CA LEU A 288 17.71 9.33 0.03
C LEU A 288 16.94 8.73 -1.14
N SER A 289 15.96 7.91 -0.86
CA SER A 289 15.09 7.29 -1.86
C SER A 289 13.63 7.38 -1.44
N SER A 290 12.74 7.07 -2.35
CA SER A 290 11.31 6.94 -2.08
C SER A 290 10.79 5.73 -2.85
N ALA A 291 9.78 5.08 -2.30
CA ALA A 291 9.03 4.03 -2.97
C ALA A 291 7.54 4.18 -2.64
N GLY A 292 6.72 3.75 -3.57
CA GLY A 292 5.27 3.70 -3.39
C GLY A 292 4.69 2.71 -4.40
N SER A 293 4.06 1.66 -3.89
CA SER A 293 3.65 0.53 -4.73
C SER A 293 4.85 -0.26 -5.29
N GLY A 294 4.56 -1.27 -6.10
CA GLY A 294 5.55 -2.06 -6.83
C GLY A 294 5.03 -2.44 -8.21
N GLY A 295 5.93 -2.82 -9.11
CA GLY A 295 5.58 -3.40 -10.40
C GLY A 295 4.95 -4.78 -10.25
N LEU A 296 4.41 -5.31 -11.34
CA LEU A 296 3.68 -6.59 -11.32
C LEU A 296 4.54 -7.76 -10.81
N PRO A 297 5.82 -7.93 -11.24
CA PRO A 297 6.66 -9.00 -10.70
C PRO A 297 6.96 -8.85 -9.21
N ALA A 298 7.22 -7.63 -8.74
CA ALA A 298 7.51 -7.37 -7.33
C ALA A 298 6.29 -7.64 -6.45
N THR A 299 5.08 -7.30 -6.94
CA THR A 299 3.82 -7.58 -6.23
C THR A 299 3.56 -9.08 -6.14
N ALA A 300 3.77 -9.83 -7.23
CA ALA A 300 3.63 -11.28 -7.23
C ALA A 300 4.62 -11.94 -6.25
N ALA A 301 5.91 -11.57 -6.32
CA ALA A 301 6.94 -12.09 -5.42
C ALA A 301 6.65 -11.77 -3.95
N MET A 302 6.12 -10.60 -3.65
CA MET A 302 5.69 -10.22 -2.30
C MET A 302 4.56 -11.12 -1.80
N LEU A 303 3.54 -11.38 -2.62
CA LEU A 303 2.42 -12.26 -2.24
C LEU A 303 2.89 -13.70 -1.99
N ASP A 304 3.75 -14.24 -2.85
CA ASP A 304 4.34 -15.57 -2.67
C ASP A 304 5.19 -15.65 -1.40
N PHE A 305 6.03 -14.65 -1.14
CA PHE A 305 6.83 -14.55 0.08
C PHE A 305 5.94 -14.46 1.33
N CYS A 306 4.90 -13.65 1.29
CA CYS A 306 3.95 -13.51 2.39
C CYS A 306 3.22 -14.82 2.67
N ALA A 307 2.85 -15.58 1.64
CA ALA A 307 2.23 -16.90 1.80
C ALA A 307 3.22 -17.91 2.40
N GLU A 308 4.47 -17.97 1.89
CA GLU A 308 5.51 -18.86 2.42
C GLU A 308 5.82 -18.57 3.89
N LYS A 309 5.92 -17.31 4.25
CA LYS A 309 6.29 -16.88 5.61
C LYS A 309 5.11 -16.64 6.54
N ASN A 310 3.88 -16.90 6.07
CA ASN A 310 2.63 -16.65 6.80
C ASN A 310 2.54 -15.19 7.31
N ILE A 311 2.83 -14.22 6.43
CA ILE A 311 2.78 -12.79 6.73
C ILE A 311 1.47 -12.22 6.19
N THR A 312 0.67 -11.63 7.07
CA THR A 312 -0.52 -10.85 6.72
C THR A 312 -0.55 -9.56 7.53
N ALA A 313 -1.38 -8.62 7.12
CA ALA A 313 -1.67 -7.44 7.93
C ALA A 313 -2.44 -7.83 9.20
N GLU A 314 -2.20 -7.10 10.28
CA GLU A 314 -3.08 -7.13 11.43
C GLU A 314 -4.25 -6.18 11.17
N ILE A 315 -5.45 -6.73 11.13
CA ILE A 315 -6.63 -6.02 10.67
C ILE A 315 -7.72 -5.90 11.73
N GLU A 316 -8.52 -4.88 11.57
CA GLU A 316 -9.84 -4.74 12.17
C GLU A 316 -10.85 -4.82 11.01
N LEU A 317 -11.63 -5.90 10.98
CA LEU A 317 -12.62 -6.15 9.93
C LEU A 317 -13.93 -5.45 10.29
N LEU A 318 -14.46 -4.66 9.37
CA LEU A 318 -15.71 -3.91 9.53
C LEU A 318 -16.65 -4.18 8.34
N PRO A 319 -17.98 -4.17 8.54
CA PRO A 319 -18.92 -4.10 7.43
C PRO A 319 -18.65 -2.86 6.56
N SER A 320 -18.88 -2.93 5.25
CA SER A 320 -18.62 -1.77 4.38
C SER A 320 -19.49 -0.55 4.72
N ALA A 321 -20.64 -0.78 5.35
CA ALA A 321 -21.51 0.29 5.87
C ALA A 321 -20.82 1.18 6.91
N GLN A 322 -19.75 0.70 7.56
CA GLN A 322 -18.96 1.48 8.53
C GLN A 322 -17.75 2.21 7.89
N VAL A 323 -17.71 2.34 6.58
CA VAL A 323 -16.58 2.95 5.86
C VAL A 323 -16.26 4.38 6.35
N ASN A 324 -17.27 5.19 6.63
CA ASN A 324 -17.06 6.55 7.15
C ASN A 324 -16.50 6.55 8.57
N GLU A 325 -16.94 5.61 9.42
CA GLU A 325 -16.37 5.41 10.76
C GLU A 325 -14.92 4.98 10.68
N ALA A 326 -14.59 4.02 9.80
CA ALA A 326 -13.22 3.58 9.57
C ALA A 326 -12.30 4.73 9.14
N LEU A 327 -12.76 5.57 8.21
CA LEU A 327 -12.01 6.74 7.73
C LEU A 327 -11.82 7.79 8.83
N ASP A 328 -12.85 8.05 9.64
CA ASP A 328 -12.76 8.98 10.77
C ASP A 328 -11.78 8.48 11.84
N ARG A 329 -11.87 7.21 12.24
CA ARG A 329 -10.92 6.58 13.18
C ARG A 329 -9.49 6.56 12.61
N LEU A 330 -9.33 6.25 11.32
CA LEU A 330 -8.04 6.28 10.66
C LEU A 330 -7.42 7.70 10.69
N SER A 331 -8.21 8.74 10.52
CA SER A 331 -7.76 10.14 10.56
C SER A 331 -7.15 10.52 11.93
N ARG A 332 -7.54 9.84 12.99
CA ARG A 332 -7.05 10.00 14.37
C ARG A 332 -6.00 8.95 14.76
N ASN A 333 -5.55 8.12 13.80
CA ASN A 333 -4.67 6.97 14.04
C ASN A 333 -5.20 5.96 15.06
N ASP A 334 -6.53 5.82 15.16
CA ASP A 334 -7.24 4.90 16.06
C ASP A 334 -7.49 3.57 15.36
N VAL A 335 -6.41 2.84 15.06
CA VAL A 335 -6.48 1.48 14.48
C VAL A 335 -5.18 0.71 14.75
N ARG A 336 -5.29 -0.61 14.88
CA ARG A 336 -4.14 -1.54 15.01
C ARG A 336 -4.32 -2.76 14.11
N TYR A 337 -3.77 -2.72 12.84
CA TYR A 337 -3.06 -1.57 12.26
C TYR A 337 -3.74 -1.12 10.97
N ARG A 338 -4.66 -1.95 10.41
CA ARG A 338 -5.38 -1.66 9.17
C ARG A 338 -6.87 -1.96 9.34
N PHE A 339 -7.72 -1.07 8.85
CA PHE A 339 -9.11 -1.42 8.61
C PHE A 339 -9.23 -2.17 7.30
N VAL A 340 -10.12 -3.17 7.30
CA VAL A 340 -10.57 -3.86 6.09
C VAL A 340 -12.08 -3.89 6.10
N LEU A 341 -12.69 -3.56 4.98
CA LEU A 341 -14.13 -3.57 4.77
C LEU A 341 -14.54 -4.93 4.20
N ASP A 342 -15.51 -5.58 4.85
CA ASP A 342 -16.27 -6.69 4.26
C ASP A 342 -17.31 -6.10 3.32
N MET A 343 -17.22 -6.43 2.03
CA MET A 343 -18.06 -5.86 0.98
C MET A 343 -19.33 -6.68 0.73
N SER A 344 -19.61 -7.72 1.53
CA SER A 344 -20.77 -8.62 1.36
C SER A 344 -22.11 -7.92 1.61
N ASP A 345 -22.11 -6.84 2.39
CA ASP A 345 -23.29 -6.03 2.66
C ASP A 345 -23.72 -5.11 1.48
N LEU A 346 -23.00 -5.14 0.36
CA LEU A 346 -23.34 -4.42 -0.87
C LEU A 346 -24.15 -5.25 -1.87
N ASP A 347 -24.42 -6.52 -1.59
CA ASP A 347 -25.27 -7.40 -2.40
C ASP A 347 -26.74 -6.93 -2.42
#